data_8a1933f52f705ccde981302e07e27fd9
#
_entry.id   8a1933f52f705ccde981302e07e27fd9
#
_cell.length_a   1.000
_cell.length_b   1.000
_cell.length_c   1.000
_cell.angle_alpha   90.00
_cell.angle_beta   90.00
_cell.angle_gamma   90.00
#
_symmetry.space_group_name_H-M   'P 1'
#
loop_
_entity.id
_entity.type
_entity.pdbx_description
1 polymer ?
#
loop_
_entity_poly.entity_id
_entity_poly.type
_entity_poly.pdbx_seq_one_letter_code
_entity_poly.pdbx_strand_id
1 'polypeptide(L)'
;MRRVSEKSEKASEVAEEKTVRSEMIYEGRLLKIRLEDVALPDGRRKKREIVVHPGASAVLALRRKQSGEEVLFVEQFRKAVRRSTLEIPAGTLEAGETPESCARRELLEETGYSAERFERLLSFFPSPGYSTEVIHIFKAEGLRKVEERSELKVRFLTLEDAISRIKRGEIMDGKTIIALMLCQAFSANERRW
;
A
#
# COMPACT_ATOMS: atom_id res chain seq x y z
N MET A 1 56.23 -10.19 -6.19
CA MET A 1 55.05 -9.64 -6.95
C MET A 1 54.02 -10.73 -7.10
N ARG A 2 52.98 -10.74 -6.23
CA ARG A 2 51.84 -11.66 -6.34
C ARG A 2 50.73 -10.93 -7.09
N ARG A 3 50.33 -11.47 -8.23
CA ARG A 3 49.16 -11.02 -8.97
C ARG A 3 47.91 -11.39 -8.18
N VAL A 4 47.16 -10.39 -7.70
CA VAL A 4 45.81 -10.54 -7.19
C VAL A 4 44.91 -10.72 -8.40
N SER A 5 44.31 -11.90 -8.54
CA SER A 5 43.32 -12.18 -9.57
C SER A 5 42.01 -11.49 -9.17
N GLU A 6 41.65 -10.47 -9.91
CA GLU A 6 40.31 -9.91 -9.90
C GLU A 6 39.31 -10.95 -10.42
N LYS A 7 38.68 -11.70 -9.54
CA LYS A 7 37.43 -12.36 -9.87
C LYS A 7 36.33 -11.28 -9.86
N SER A 8 35.95 -10.80 -11.04
CA SER A 8 34.75 -10.04 -11.21
C SER A 8 33.57 -10.94 -10.80
N GLU A 9 32.94 -10.63 -9.68
CA GLU A 9 31.60 -11.14 -9.35
C GLU A 9 30.63 -10.60 -10.41
N LYS A 10 30.38 -11.39 -11.44
CA LYS A 10 29.18 -11.22 -12.26
C LYS A 10 28.02 -11.51 -11.32
N ALA A 11 27.33 -10.45 -10.85
CA ALA A 11 26.01 -10.60 -10.26
C ALA A 11 25.19 -11.43 -11.25
N SER A 12 24.71 -12.61 -10.82
CA SER A 12 23.88 -13.46 -11.65
C SER A 12 22.59 -12.68 -11.91
N GLU A 13 22.33 -12.30 -13.18
CA GLU A 13 21.04 -11.78 -13.57
C GLU A 13 19.97 -12.78 -13.09
N VAL A 14 18.99 -12.27 -12.34
CA VAL A 14 17.84 -13.08 -11.93
C VAL A 14 17.10 -13.47 -13.21
N ALA A 15 17.12 -14.76 -13.51
CA ALA A 15 16.60 -15.25 -14.77
C ALA A 15 15.07 -15.24 -14.77
N GLU A 16 14.48 -14.69 -15.83
CA GLU A 16 13.05 -14.56 -16.03
C GLU A 16 12.38 -15.92 -16.31
N GLU A 17 11.22 -16.15 -15.70
CA GLU A 17 10.37 -17.30 -16.01
C GLU A 17 9.53 -16.99 -17.26
N LYS A 18 9.49 -17.94 -18.23
CA LYS A 18 8.70 -17.77 -19.45
C LYS A 18 7.32 -18.41 -19.29
N THR A 19 6.26 -17.63 -19.46
CA THR A 19 4.88 -18.17 -19.49
C THR A 19 4.69 -19.01 -20.74
N VAL A 20 4.30 -20.27 -20.56
CA VAL A 20 4.00 -21.24 -21.63
C VAL A 20 2.51 -21.32 -21.88
N ARG A 21 1.70 -21.28 -20.83
CA ARG A 21 0.23 -21.28 -20.87
C ARG A 21 -0.29 -20.38 -19.75
N SER A 22 -1.40 -19.71 -20.01
CA SER A 22 -2.10 -18.87 -19.04
C SER A 22 -3.60 -19.11 -19.15
N GLU A 23 -4.27 -19.29 -18.01
CA GLU A 23 -5.70 -19.57 -17.93
C GLU A 23 -6.33 -18.84 -16.74
N MET A 24 -7.46 -18.16 -16.95
CA MET A 24 -8.25 -17.57 -15.86
C MET A 24 -9.11 -18.68 -15.26
N ILE A 25 -8.81 -19.10 -14.02
CA ILE A 25 -9.51 -20.20 -13.34
C ILE A 25 -10.61 -19.74 -12.39
N TYR A 26 -10.61 -18.46 -12.01
CA TYR A 26 -11.68 -17.85 -11.23
C TYR A 26 -11.80 -16.37 -11.57
N GLU A 27 -13.03 -15.92 -11.78
CA GLU A 27 -13.36 -14.52 -12.01
C GLU A 27 -14.59 -14.14 -11.17
N GLY A 28 -14.34 -13.57 -9.99
CA GLY A 28 -15.35 -13.04 -9.10
C GLY A 28 -15.44 -11.51 -9.17
N ARG A 29 -16.30 -10.94 -8.34
CA ARG A 29 -16.45 -9.48 -8.25
C ARG A 29 -15.16 -8.79 -7.78
N LEU A 30 -14.48 -9.34 -6.77
CA LEU A 30 -13.28 -8.75 -6.17
C LEU A 30 -12.00 -9.45 -6.63
N LEU A 31 -12.01 -10.78 -6.70
CA LEU A 31 -10.82 -11.56 -7.01
C LEU A 31 -10.91 -12.17 -8.39
N LYS A 32 -9.80 -12.11 -9.12
CA LYS A 32 -9.54 -12.90 -10.33
C LYS A 32 -8.29 -13.72 -10.09
N ILE A 33 -8.35 -15.02 -10.41
CA ILE A 33 -7.22 -15.94 -10.21
C ILE A 33 -6.82 -16.53 -11.55
N ARG A 34 -5.55 -16.33 -11.88
CA ARG A 34 -4.92 -16.83 -13.10
C ARG A 34 -3.92 -17.94 -12.77
N LEU A 35 -4.00 -19.04 -13.48
CA LEU A 35 -3.03 -20.12 -13.41
C LEU A 35 -2.10 -20.04 -14.61
N GLU A 36 -0.80 -20.01 -14.37
CA GLU A 36 0.23 -20.01 -15.42
C GLU A 36 1.14 -21.23 -15.31
N ASP A 37 1.35 -21.90 -16.44
CA ASP A 37 2.45 -22.85 -16.60
C ASP A 37 3.68 -22.07 -17.07
N VAL A 38 4.75 -22.11 -16.31
CA VAL A 38 5.98 -21.38 -16.61
C VAL A 38 7.16 -22.34 -16.82
N ALA A 39 8.04 -21.96 -17.73
CA ALA A 39 9.33 -22.62 -17.95
C ALA A 39 10.42 -21.85 -17.18
N LEU A 40 11.14 -22.56 -16.32
CA LEU A 40 12.29 -22.02 -15.62
C LEU A 40 13.51 -22.01 -16.56
N PRO A 41 14.56 -21.21 -16.24
CA PRO A 41 15.79 -21.14 -17.04
C PRO A 41 16.50 -22.49 -17.22
N ASP A 42 16.34 -23.41 -16.26
CA ASP A 42 16.89 -24.78 -16.31
C ASP A 42 16.03 -25.77 -17.07
N GLY A 43 14.96 -25.32 -17.73
CA GLY A 43 14.02 -26.12 -18.52
C GLY A 43 12.92 -26.81 -17.72
N ARG A 44 12.95 -26.76 -16.40
CA ARG A 44 11.85 -27.29 -15.57
C ARG A 44 10.58 -26.47 -15.75
N ARG A 45 9.42 -27.13 -15.60
CA ARG A 45 8.13 -26.46 -15.61
C ARG A 45 7.55 -26.34 -14.21
N LYS A 46 6.89 -25.21 -13.91
CA LYS A 46 6.16 -24.98 -12.67
C LYS A 46 4.83 -24.31 -12.95
N LYS A 47 3.92 -24.41 -11.99
CA LYS A 47 2.66 -23.66 -11.99
C LYS A 47 2.80 -22.43 -11.11
N ARG A 48 2.16 -21.33 -11.52
CA ARG A 48 2.02 -20.09 -10.74
C ARG A 48 0.55 -19.77 -10.60
N GLU A 49 0.11 -19.60 -9.36
CA GLU A 49 -1.23 -19.11 -9.02
C GLU A 49 -1.11 -17.61 -8.77
N ILE A 50 -1.82 -16.82 -9.57
CA ILE A 50 -1.67 -15.36 -9.56
C ILE A 50 -3.02 -14.74 -9.29
N VAL A 51 -3.11 -13.96 -8.21
CA VAL A 51 -4.21 -13.04 -7.96
C VAL A 51 -4.03 -11.81 -8.84
N VAL A 52 -4.94 -11.61 -9.79
CA VAL A 52 -4.94 -10.42 -10.66
C VAL A 52 -5.75 -9.32 -9.97
N HIS A 53 -5.09 -8.22 -9.66
CA HIS A 53 -5.68 -7.07 -8.93
C HIS A 53 -5.42 -5.77 -9.70
N PRO A 54 -6.40 -4.85 -9.79
CA PRO A 54 -6.24 -3.59 -10.54
C PRO A 54 -5.30 -2.58 -9.88
N GLY A 55 -4.93 -2.81 -8.63
CA GLY A 55 -4.19 -1.88 -7.78
C GLY A 55 -5.09 -1.16 -6.78
N ALA A 56 -4.48 -0.40 -5.88
CA ALA A 56 -5.16 0.36 -4.84
C ALA A 56 -4.44 1.68 -4.56
N SER A 57 -5.16 2.65 -4.01
CA SER A 57 -4.57 3.87 -3.46
C SER A 57 -4.90 4.01 -1.98
N ALA A 58 -3.93 4.48 -1.20
CA ALA A 58 -4.06 4.73 0.23
C ALA A 58 -3.64 6.17 0.56
N VAL A 59 -4.24 6.77 1.59
CA VAL A 59 -4.08 8.19 1.89
C VAL A 59 -3.57 8.39 3.32
N LEU A 60 -2.33 8.86 3.46
CA LEU A 60 -1.80 9.43 4.69
C LEU A 60 -2.33 10.86 4.82
N ALA A 61 -3.50 11.02 5.41
CA ALA A 61 -4.18 12.30 5.55
C ALA A 61 -3.79 12.99 6.86
N LEU A 62 -3.19 14.18 6.75
CA LEU A 62 -2.61 14.92 7.86
C LEU A 62 -3.44 16.16 8.21
N ARG A 63 -3.72 16.34 9.49
CA ARG A 63 -4.39 17.52 10.03
C ARG A 63 -3.49 18.24 11.03
N ARG A 64 -3.20 19.51 10.76
CA ARG A 64 -2.49 20.35 11.71
C ARG A 64 -3.44 20.91 12.76
N LYS A 65 -3.04 20.83 14.05
CA LYS A 65 -3.65 21.51 15.19
C LYS A 65 -2.60 22.32 15.95
N GLN A 66 -3.03 23.17 16.87
CA GLN A 66 -2.12 23.87 17.78
C GLN A 66 -1.28 22.89 18.64
N SER A 67 -1.85 21.73 18.98
CA SER A 67 -1.19 20.65 19.74
C SER A 67 -0.25 19.77 18.93
N GLY A 68 -0.13 19.96 17.62
CA GLY A 68 0.69 19.14 16.73
C GLY A 68 -0.08 18.58 15.54
N GLU A 69 0.57 17.67 14.82
CA GLU A 69 0.01 17.02 13.64
C GLU A 69 -0.66 15.70 14.00
N GLU A 70 -1.83 15.48 13.46
CA GLU A 70 -2.61 14.25 13.61
C GLU A 70 -2.81 13.56 12.26
N VAL A 71 -2.82 12.23 12.28
CA VAL A 71 -3.14 11.37 11.14
C VAL A 71 -4.57 10.92 11.24
N LEU A 72 -5.28 10.93 10.11
CA LEU A 72 -6.64 10.41 9.97
C LEU A 72 -6.60 8.91 9.72
N PHE A 73 -7.41 8.17 10.49
CA PHE A 73 -7.61 6.73 10.37
C PHE A 73 -9.09 6.41 10.20
N VAL A 74 -9.34 5.21 9.67
CA VAL A 74 -10.65 4.58 9.62
C VAL A 74 -10.63 3.25 10.39
N GLU A 75 -11.75 2.94 11.07
CA GLU A 75 -11.97 1.63 11.68
C GLU A 75 -12.84 0.79 10.74
N GLN A 76 -12.35 -0.39 10.35
CA GLN A 76 -13.07 -1.30 9.47
C GLN A 76 -12.99 -2.75 9.97
N PHE A 77 -14.09 -3.49 9.90
CA PHE A 77 -14.07 -4.94 10.16
C PHE A 77 -13.61 -5.69 8.90
N ARG A 78 -12.45 -6.32 8.97
CA ARG A 78 -11.87 -7.13 7.89
C ARG A 78 -12.27 -8.60 8.07
N LYS A 79 -13.22 -9.07 7.27
CA LYS A 79 -13.76 -10.43 7.36
C LYS A 79 -12.70 -11.53 7.22
N ALA A 80 -11.69 -11.32 6.36
CA ALA A 80 -10.63 -12.30 6.13
C ALA A 80 -9.81 -12.60 7.39
N VAL A 81 -9.52 -11.58 8.20
CA VAL A 81 -8.77 -11.70 9.46
C VAL A 81 -9.68 -11.71 10.68
N ARG A 82 -11.02 -11.64 10.50
CA ARG A 82 -12.08 -11.71 11.52
C ARG A 82 -11.89 -10.72 12.68
N ARG A 83 -11.41 -9.52 12.40
CA ARG A 83 -11.19 -8.47 13.40
C ARG A 83 -11.38 -7.08 12.81
N SER A 84 -11.63 -6.11 13.69
CA SER A 84 -11.55 -4.70 13.31
C SER A 84 -10.09 -4.27 13.23
N THR A 85 -9.78 -3.49 12.22
CA THR A 85 -8.46 -2.93 11.95
C THR A 85 -8.55 -1.41 11.97
N LEU A 86 -7.47 -0.76 12.35
CA LEU A 86 -7.28 0.67 12.26
C LEU A 86 -6.32 0.94 11.10
N GLU A 87 -6.80 1.60 10.06
CA GLU A 87 -6.13 1.75 8.78
C GLU A 87 -6.14 3.21 8.32
N ILE A 88 -5.21 3.60 7.46
CA ILE A 88 -5.36 4.81 6.65
C ILE A 88 -6.41 4.55 5.57
N PRO A 89 -7.22 5.56 5.14
CA PRO A 89 -8.20 5.41 4.07
C PRO A 89 -7.58 4.82 2.81
N ALA A 90 -8.27 3.85 2.20
CA ALA A 90 -7.74 3.19 1.00
C ALA A 90 -8.79 2.35 0.28
N GLY A 91 -8.73 2.34 -1.05
CA GLY A 91 -9.55 1.46 -1.85
C GLY A 91 -8.96 1.10 -3.20
N THR A 92 -9.68 0.25 -3.90
CA THR A 92 -9.28 -0.32 -5.17
C THR A 92 -9.50 0.66 -6.33
N LEU A 93 -8.56 0.70 -7.29
CA LEU A 93 -8.72 1.48 -8.51
C LEU A 93 -9.91 0.96 -9.34
N GLU A 94 -10.75 1.86 -9.78
CA GLU A 94 -11.79 1.59 -10.77
C GLU A 94 -11.24 1.61 -12.20
N ALA A 95 -12.00 1.08 -13.15
CA ALA A 95 -11.58 1.01 -14.54
C ALA A 95 -11.35 2.43 -15.12
N GLY A 96 -10.12 2.69 -15.58
CA GLY A 96 -9.72 3.98 -16.14
C GLY A 96 -9.39 5.05 -15.10
N GLU A 97 -9.46 4.73 -13.81
CA GLU A 97 -9.12 5.65 -12.73
C GLU A 97 -7.60 5.80 -12.56
N THR A 98 -7.14 7.03 -12.32
CA THR A 98 -5.75 7.27 -11.95
C THR A 98 -5.55 6.99 -10.45
N PRO A 99 -4.33 6.63 -10.00
CA PRO A 99 -4.08 6.44 -8.58
C PRO A 99 -4.42 7.66 -7.71
N GLU A 100 -4.20 8.88 -8.20
CA GLU A 100 -4.53 10.09 -7.46
C GLU A 100 -6.04 10.32 -7.37
N SER A 101 -6.80 10.09 -8.47
CA SER A 101 -8.26 10.21 -8.42
C SER A 101 -8.89 9.20 -7.48
N CYS A 102 -8.39 7.96 -7.46
CA CYS A 102 -8.77 6.94 -6.48
C CYS A 102 -8.51 7.41 -5.04
N ALA A 103 -7.32 7.93 -4.76
CA ALA A 103 -6.99 8.44 -3.42
C ALA A 103 -7.94 9.56 -2.97
N ARG A 104 -8.31 10.48 -3.86
CA ARG A 104 -9.26 11.57 -3.57
C ARG A 104 -10.67 11.05 -3.31
N ARG A 105 -11.15 10.13 -4.14
CA ARG A 105 -12.47 9.49 -4.00
C ARG A 105 -12.57 8.73 -2.69
N GLU A 106 -11.62 7.84 -2.41
CA GLU A 106 -11.63 7.01 -1.19
C GLU A 106 -11.52 7.84 0.10
N LEU A 107 -10.71 8.90 0.10
CA LEU A 107 -10.67 9.82 1.25
C LEU A 107 -12.05 10.42 1.52
N LEU A 108 -12.75 10.84 0.46
CA LEU A 108 -14.08 11.45 0.59
C LEU A 108 -15.13 10.42 1.04
N GLU A 109 -15.24 9.29 0.35
CA GLU A 109 -16.27 8.27 0.59
C GLU A 109 -16.13 7.65 1.98
N GLU A 110 -14.95 7.18 2.33
CA GLU A 110 -14.71 6.53 3.62
C GLU A 110 -14.78 7.48 4.81
N THR A 111 -14.43 8.77 4.62
CA THR A 111 -14.22 9.68 5.76
C THR A 111 -15.06 10.94 5.74
N GLY A 112 -15.61 11.35 4.61
CA GLY A 112 -16.28 12.65 4.42
C GLY A 112 -15.29 13.84 4.41
N TYR A 113 -14.00 13.60 4.27
CA TYR A 113 -12.99 14.65 4.16
C TYR A 113 -12.50 14.79 2.72
N SER A 114 -12.18 16.03 2.33
CA SER A 114 -11.35 16.34 1.17
C SER A 114 -10.01 16.93 1.63
N ALA A 115 -9.05 17.05 0.72
CA ALA A 115 -7.77 17.68 0.97
C ALA A 115 -7.38 18.61 -0.17
N GLU A 116 -6.65 19.67 0.15
CA GLU A 116 -6.19 20.66 -0.83
C GLU A 116 -5.05 20.12 -1.69
N ARG A 117 -4.11 19.40 -1.08
CA ARG A 117 -2.90 18.89 -1.73
C ARG A 117 -2.77 17.39 -1.56
N PHE A 118 -2.44 16.71 -2.66
CA PHE A 118 -2.03 15.32 -2.69
C PHE A 118 -0.63 15.22 -3.27
N GLU A 119 0.24 14.47 -2.60
CA GLU A 119 1.59 14.19 -3.03
C GLU A 119 1.81 12.67 -2.97
N ARG A 120 2.24 12.07 -4.09
CA ARG A 120 2.55 10.64 -4.12
C ARG A 120 3.86 10.37 -3.38
N LEU A 121 3.81 9.60 -2.30
CA LEU A 121 4.97 9.23 -1.51
C LEU A 121 5.73 8.06 -2.13
N LEU A 122 5.02 6.96 -2.41
CA LEU A 122 5.60 5.77 -3.04
C LEU A 122 4.52 4.85 -3.62
N SER A 123 5.00 3.80 -4.30
CA SER A 123 4.20 2.64 -4.69
C SER A 123 4.94 1.38 -4.31
N PHE A 124 4.22 0.34 -3.88
CA PHE A 124 4.83 -0.91 -3.46
C PHE A 124 3.95 -2.12 -3.78
N PHE A 125 4.56 -3.29 -3.80
CA PHE A 125 3.87 -4.56 -3.94
C PHE A 125 3.61 -5.16 -2.57
N PRO A 126 2.37 -5.34 -2.11
CA PRO A 126 2.08 -5.96 -0.80
C PRO A 126 2.41 -7.46 -0.78
N SER A 127 2.26 -8.15 -1.90
CA SER A 127 2.45 -9.60 -1.99
C SER A 127 2.94 -10.03 -3.38
N PRO A 128 4.18 -9.62 -3.80
CA PRO A 128 4.67 -9.85 -5.18
C PRO A 128 4.87 -11.32 -5.53
N GLY A 129 4.85 -12.22 -4.54
CA GLY A 129 5.00 -13.66 -4.77
C GLY A 129 3.79 -14.31 -5.44
N TYR A 130 2.60 -13.70 -5.36
CA TYR A 130 1.37 -14.27 -5.92
C TYR A 130 0.32 -13.24 -6.35
N SER A 131 0.53 -11.95 -6.16
CA SER A 131 -0.43 -10.90 -6.53
C SER A 131 0.19 -9.87 -7.45
N THR A 132 -0.61 -9.38 -8.42
CA THR A 132 -0.24 -8.24 -9.26
C THR A 132 -0.55 -6.89 -8.60
N GLU A 133 -1.05 -6.89 -7.38
CA GLU A 133 -1.44 -5.67 -6.68
C GLU A 133 -0.27 -4.69 -6.51
N VAL A 134 -0.54 -3.44 -6.85
CA VAL A 134 0.32 -2.30 -6.52
C VAL A 134 -0.48 -1.37 -5.64
N ILE A 135 0.05 -0.97 -4.49
CA ILE A 135 -0.55 0.04 -3.63
C ILE A 135 0.22 1.35 -3.78
N HIS A 136 -0.51 2.42 -4.10
CA HIS A 136 0.01 3.78 -4.21
C HIS A 136 -0.32 4.56 -2.94
N ILE A 137 0.68 5.06 -2.20
CA ILE A 137 0.46 5.89 -1.01
C ILE A 137 0.60 7.36 -1.37
N PHE A 138 -0.43 8.13 -1.03
CA PHE A 138 -0.46 9.58 -1.15
C PHE A 138 -0.48 10.23 0.24
N LYS A 139 0.29 11.30 0.42
CA LYS A 139 0.16 12.24 1.52
C LYS A 139 -0.92 13.26 1.12
N ALA A 140 -1.85 13.54 2.03
CA ALA A 140 -2.89 14.54 1.83
C ALA A 140 -2.84 15.59 2.97
N GLU A 141 -2.84 16.86 2.58
CA GLU A 141 -2.75 18.01 3.49
C GLU A 141 -3.84 19.03 3.18
N GLY A 142 -4.15 19.89 4.17
CA GLY A 142 -5.25 20.86 4.05
C GLY A 142 -6.61 20.18 4.13
N LEU A 143 -6.77 19.27 5.09
CA LEU A 143 -8.01 18.53 5.29
C LEU A 143 -9.19 19.43 5.63
N ARG A 144 -10.32 19.24 4.94
CA ARG A 144 -11.60 19.88 5.18
C ARG A 144 -12.69 18.83 5.27
N LYS A 145 -13.53 18.90 6.30
CA LYS A 145 -14.77 18.13 6.39
C LYS A 145 -15.75 18.71 5.39
N VAL A 146 -16.18 17.93 4.40
CA VAL A 146 -17.10 18.37 3.34
C VAL A 146 -18.44 17.61 3.37
N GLU A 147 -18.44 16.41 3.96
CA GLU A 147 -19.62 15.61 4.17
C GLU A 147 -19.75 15.16 5.63
N GLU A 148 -20.96 15.28 6.20
CA GLU A 148 -21.24 14.83 7.56
C GLU A 148 -21.25 13.30 7.68
N ARG A 149 -21.68 12.61 6.61
CA ARG A 149 -21.70 11.16 6.55
C ARG A 149 -20.36 10.64 6.02
N SER A 150 -19.92 9.54 6.61
CA SER A 150 -18.77 8.76 6.16
C SER A 150 -19.15 7.28 6.18
N GLU A 151 -18.61 6.52 5.27
CA GLU A 151 -18.87 5.07 5.23
C GLU A 151 -18.26 4.35 6.43
N LEU A 152 -17.12 4.85 6.91
CA LEU A 152 -16.36 4.25 8.00
C LEU A 152 -16.25 5.20 9.21
N LYS A 153 -15.94 4.62 10.35
CA LYS A 153 -15.70 5.39 11.58
C LYS A 153 -14.31 6.01 11.56
N VAL A 154 -14.29 7.35 11.56
CA VAL A 154 -13.06 8.16 11.51
C VAL A 154 -12.46 8.34 12.89
N ARG A 155 -11.13 8.24 12.98
CA ARG A 155 -10.32 8.60 14.15
C ARG A 155 -9.15 9.47 13.75
N PHE A 156 -8.71 10.31 14.69
CA PHE A 156 -7.48 11.06 14.59
C PHE A 156 -6.55 10.67 15.72
N LEU A 157 -5.30 10.36 15.39
CA LEU A 157 -4.24 10.05 16.34
C LEU A 157 -3.01 10.88 16.02
N THR A 158 -2.23 11.24 17.03
CA THR A 158 -0.89 11.77 16.79
C THR A 158 0.00 10.68 16.14
N LEU A 159 1.03 11.09 15.43
CA LEU A 159 2.00 10.14 14.85
C LEU A 159 2.63 9.26 15.94
N GLU A 160 2.95 9.86 17.12
CA GLU A 160 3.53 9.15 18.25
C GLU A 160 2.59 8.06 18.79
N ASP A 161 1.31 8.37 18.99
CA ASP A 161 0.28 7.41 19.41
C ASP A 161 0.14 6.27 18.38
N ALA A 162 0.10 6.60 17.09
CA ALA A 162 0.00 5.61 16.03
C ALA A 162 1.21 4.65 16.02
N ILE A 163 2.43 5.18 16.13
CA ILE A 163 3.65 4.37 16.24
C ILE A 163 3.63 3.49 17.49
N SER A 164 3.17 4.03 18.63
CA SER A 164 3.00 3.23 19.85
C SER A 164 2.03 2.07 19.66
N ARG A 165 0.93 2.28 18.93
CA ARG A 165 -0.06 1.22 18.59
C ARG A 165 0.52 0.16 17.66
N ILE A 166 1.40 0.51 16.72
CA ILE A 166 2.14 -0.48 15.91
C ILE A 166 2.98 -1.37 16.82
N LYS A 167 3.75 -0.79 17.75
CA LYS A 167 4.60 -1.55 18.69
C LYS A 167 3.80 -2.52 19.57
N ARG A 168 2.55 -2.17 19.92
CA ARG A 168 1.65 -3.05 20.69
C ARG A 168 0.86 -4.04 19.84
N GLY A 169 1.02 -4.04 18.50
CA GLY A 169 0.27 -4.91 17.59
C GLY A 169 -1.22 -4.53 17.42
N GLU A 170 -1.59 -3.31 17.76
CA GLU A 170 -2.95 -2.79 17.57
C GLU A 170 -3.16 -2.31 16.12
N ILE A 171 -2.13 -1.75 15.48
CA ILE A 171 -2.07 -1.45 14.05
C ILE A 171 -1.20 -2.50 13.39
N MET A 172 -1.80 -3.30 12.51
CA MET A 172 -1.15 -4.42 11.80
C MET A 172 -1.29 -4.33 10.28
N ASP A 173 -2.01 -3.33 9.78
CA ASP A 173 -2.20 -3.12 8.35
C ASP A 173 -0.92 -2.60 7.70
N GLY A 174 -0.40 -3.33 6.70
CA GLY A 174 0.92 -3.07 6.11
C GLY A 174 1.03 -1.70 5.45
N LYS A 175 0.02 -1.27 4.66
CA LYS A 175 0.03 0.05 4.01
C LYS A 175 0.05 1.19 5.02
N THR A 176 -0.68 1.03 6.14
CA THR A 176 -0.72 1.98 7.25
C THR A 176 0.65 2.07 7.94
N ILE A 177 1.26 0.93 8.25
CA ILE A 177 2.59 0.88 8.87
C ILE A 177 3.63 1.57 7.98
N ILE A 178 3.65 1.25 6.68
CA ILE A 178 4.59 1.86 5.71
C ILE A 178 4.41 3.38 5.67
N ALA A 179 3.18 3.87 5.56
CA ALA A 179 2.89 5.30 5.50
C ALA A 179 3.36 6.04 6.76
N LEU A 180 3.09 5.48 7.94
CA LEU A 180 3.49 6.08 9.23
C LEU A 180 5.01 6.08 9.42
N MET A 181 5.71 5.01 9.03
CA MET A 181 7.17 4.95 9.11
C MET A 181 7.82 5.98 8.18
N LEU A 182 7.29 6.19 6.97
CA LEU A 182 7.76 7.25 6.07
C LEU A 182 7.52 8.64 6.67
N CYS A 183 6.32 8.89 7.20
CA CYS A 183 6.00 10.16 7.86
C CYS A 183 6.99 10.46 8.99
N GLN A 184 7.29 9.47 9.83
CA GLN A 184 8.26 9.59 10.91
C GLN A 184 9.68 9.90 10.40
N ALA A 185 10.11 9.23 9.33
CA ALA A 185 11.44 9.43 8.74
C ALA A 185 11.60 10.86 8.17
N PHE A 186 10.59 11.38 7.47
CA PHE A 186 10.61 12.74 6.94
C PHE A 186 10.59 13.79 8.05
N SER A 187 9.74 13.64 9.06
CA SER A 187 9.68 14.55 10.21
C SER A 187 10.99 14.59 11.03
N ALA A 188 11.75 13.51 11.04
CA ALA A 188 13.07 13.45 11.70
C ALA A 188 14.14 14.22 10.92
N ASN A 189 14.05 14.25 9.57
CA ASN A 189 14.99 14.98 8.72
C ASN A 189 14.75 16.48 8.74
N GLU A 190 13.50 16.94 8.80
CA GLU A 190 13.17 18.38 8.91
C GLU A 190 13.64 19.01 10.22
N ARG A 191 13.84 18.22 11.29
CA ARG A 191 14.35 18.67 12.59
C ARG A 191 15.89 18.72 12.70
N ARG A 192 16.62 18.37 11.64
CA ARG A 192 18.10 18.35 11.62
C ARG A 192 18.74 19.57 10.95
N TRP A 193 17.94 20.62 10.60
CA TRP A 193 18.44 21.89 10.02
C TRP A 193 18.00 23.09 10.81
#